data_1e13c427122fc35524a91bb960aeefb5
#
_entry.id   1e13c427122fc35524a91bb960aeefb5
#
_cell.length_a   1.000
_cell.length_b   1.000
_cell.length_c   1.000
_cell.angle_alpha   90.00
_cell.angle_beta   90.00
_cell.angle_gamma   90.00
#
_symmetry.space_group_name_H-M   'P 1'
#
loop_
_entity.id
_entity.type
_entity.pdbx_description
1 polymer ?
#
loop_
_entity_poly.entity_id
_entity_poly.type
_entity_poly.pdbx_seq_one_letter_code
_entity_poly.pdbx_strand_id
1 'polypeptide(L)'
;EDPQTARAVDDADLVFSYPHYLRLAKTIDPNQALVFDDTTNNRYAILFVTRDDFAQKNPERAEQLKKFIHIYQTSPNVKQMLNKEIGEKLWFSGWIS
;
A
#
# COMPACT_ATOMS: atom_id res chain seq x y z
N GLU A 1 -6.43 11.38 -2.73
CA GLU A 1 -6.53 10.13 -2.14
C GLU A 1 -7.21 10.10 -0.86
N ASP A 2 -8.32 10.64 -0.92
CA ASP A 2 -9.18 10.86 0.20
C ASP A 2 -10.21 9.74 0.21
N PRO A 3 -10.60 9.20 1.35
CA PRO A 3 -11.69 8.23 1.44
C PRO A 3 -13.00 8.73 0.84
N GLN A 4 -13.18 10.04 0.76
CA GLN A 4 -14.36 10.63 0.14
C GLN A 4 -14.44 10.39 -1.37
N THR A 5 -13.32 10.09 -2.02
CA THR A 5 -13.29 9.75 -3.43
C THR A 5 -14.17 8.54 -3.74
N ALA A 6 -14.22 7.58 -2.82
CA ALA A 6 -15.06 6.40 -2.98
C ALA A 6 -16.55 6.74 -3.10
N ARG A 7 -16.99 7.83 -2.46
CA ARG A 7 -18.38 8.29 -2.51
C ARG A 7 -18.69 9.06 -3.79
N ALA A 8 -17.65 9.67 -4.38
CA ALA A 8 -17.79 10.49 -5.56
C ALA A 8 -18.17 9.67 -6.81
N VAL A 9 -18.07 8.36 -6.74
CA VAL A 9 -18.39 7.45 -7.82
C VAL A 9 -19.84 7.61 -8.29
N ASP A 10 -20.75 7.93 -7.38
CA ASP A 10 -22.17 8.12 -7.72
C ASP A 10 -22.41 9.45 -8.47
N ASP A 11 -21.50 10.40 -8.34
CA ASP A 11 -21.67 11.75 -8.85
C ASP A 11 -20.77 12.07 -10.05
N ALA A 12 -19.86 11.17 -10.41
CA ALA A 12 -18.88 11.38 -11.46
C ALA A 12 -18.90 10.22 -12.46
N ASP A 13 -18.56 10.51 -13.71
CA ASP A 13 -18.47 9.49 -14.74
C ASP A 13 -17.27 8.58 -14.55
N LEU A 14 -16.18 9.12 -13.95
CA LEU A 14 -14.94 8.39 -13.71
C LEU A 14 -14.31 8.87 -12.43
N VAL A 15 -13.83 7.92 -11.62
CA VAL A 15 -13.15 8.20 -10.36
C VAL A 15 -11.85 7.43 -10.31
N PHE A 16 -10.78 8.08 -9.82
CA PHE A 16 -9.49 7.49 -9.58
C PHE A 16 -9.26 7.39 -8.07
N SER A 17 -8.97 6.18 -7.58
CA SER A 17 -8.77 5.96 -6.15
C SER A 17 -7.89 4.74 -5.88
N TYR A 18 -7.29 4.70 -4.69
CA TYR A 18 -6.63 3.48 -4.23
C TYR A 18 -7.68 2.42 -3.90
N PRO A 19 -7.41 1.15 -4.26
CA PRO A 19 -8.39 0.07 -4.05
C PRO A 19 -8.85 -0.09 -2.60
N HIS A 20 -7.97 0.11 -1.63
CA HIS A 20 -8.33 -0.10 -0.23
C HIS A 20 -9.37 0.90 0.28
N TYR A 21 -9.41 2.11 -0.25
CA TYR A 21 -10.45 3.07 0.11
C TYR A 21 -11.82 2.61 -0.38
N LEU A 22 -11.87 2.07 -1.59
CA LEU A 22 -13.12 1.51 -2.15
C LEU A 22 -13.59 0.31 -1.35
N ARG A 23 -12.66 -0.54 -0.95
CA ARG A 23 -12.98 -1.73 -0.17
C ARG A 23 -13.50 -1.38 1.22
N LEU A 24 -12.86 -0.41 1.89
CA LEU A 24 -13.29 0.06 3.21
C LEU A 24 -14.67 0.72 3.16
N ALA A 25 -14.95 1.45 2.11
CA ALA A 25 -16.24 2.12 1.94
C ALA A 25 -17.36 1.13 1.64
N LYS A 26 -17.04 -0.08 1.17
CA LYS A 26 -18.00 -1.15 0.84
C LYS A 26 -19.05 -0.73 -0.21
N THR A 27 -18.72 0.28 -1.01
CA THR A 27 -19.63 0.77 -2.03
C THR A 27 -19.43 0.10 -3.38
N ILE A 28 -18.19 -0.25 -3.68
CA ILE A 28 -17.80 -0.86 -4.95
C ILE A 28 -16.72 -1.90 -4.67
N ASP A 29 -16.78 -3.00 -5.41
CA ASP A 29 -15.70 -3.99 -5.41
C ASP A 29 -14.56 -3.45 -6.29
N PRO A 30 -13.39 -3.14 -5.71
CA PRO A 30 -12.28 -2.62 -6.50
C PRO A 30 -11.75 -3.59 -7.55
N ASN A 31 -12.03 -4.90 -7.43
CA ASN A 31 -11.69 -5.87 -8.46
C ASN A 31 -12.46 -5.64 -9.77
N GLN A 32 -13.54 -4.87 -9.72
CA GLN A 32 -14.34 -4.52 -10.89
C GLN A 32 -13.88 -3.24 -11.58
N ALA A 33 -12.71 -2.70 -11.20
CA ALA A 33 -12.21 -1.48 -11.79
C ALA A 33 -12.04 -1.61 -13.31
N LEU A 34 -12.37 -0.52 -14.01
CA LEU A 34 -12.26 -0.47 -15.45
C LEU A 34 -10.78 -0.57 -15.90
N VAL A 35 -9.89 0.12 -15.18
CA VAL A 35 -8.45 0.15 -15.46
C VAL A 35 -7.69 0.13 -14.15
N PHE A 36 -6.64 -0.69 -14.09
CA PHE A 36 -5.65 -0.65 -13.00
C PHE A 36 -4.37 0.01 -13.49
N ASP A 37 -3.73 0.75 -12.60
CA ASP A 37 -2.44 1.36 -12.90
C ASP A 37 -1.38 0.28 -13.09
N ASP A 38 -0.29 0.66 -13.76
CA ASP A 38 0.85 -0.23 -13.99
C ASP A 38 1.53 -0.59 -12.67
N THR A 39 1.54 -1.87 -12.34
CA THR A 39 2.09 -2.38 -11.08
C THR A 39 3.61 -2.46 -11.09
N THR A 40 4.24 -2.25 -12.24
CA THR A 40 5.71 -2.25 -12.34
C THR A 40 6.31 -0.90 -11.97
N ASN A 41 5.48 0.14 -11.85
CA ASN A 41 5.92 1.50 -11.55
C ASN A 41 5.81 1.77 -10.05
N ASN A 42 6.95 1.89 -9.37
CA ASN A 42 7.00 2.13 -7.92
C ASN A 42 6.89 3.61 -7.54
N ARG A 43 6.55 4.47 -8.48
CA ARG A 43 6.49 5.92 -8.26
C ARG A 43 5.54 6.31 -7.12
N TYR A 44 4.46 5.57 -6.97
CA TYR A 44 3.43 5.85 -5.96
C TYR A 44 3.45 4.86 -4.80
N ALA A 45 4.55 4.13 -4.63
CA ALA A 45 4.68 3.18 -3.53
C ALA A 45 4.66 3.89 -2.18
N ILE A 46 4.05 3.26 -1.19
CA ILE A 46 4.10 3.71 0.20
C ILE A 46 5.46 3.34 0.76
N LEU A 47 6.06 4.27 1.51
CA LEU A 47 7.43 4.13 1.97
C LEU A 47 7.52 4.21 3.48
N PHE A 48 8.53 3.55 4.04
CA PHE A 48 9.00 3.84 5.39
C PHE A 48 10.00 5.01 5.29
N VAL A 49 9.76 6.07 6.03
CA VAL A 49 10.57 7.29 5.93
C VAL A 49 11.10 7.67 7.30
N THR A 50 12.38 8.02 7.36
CA THR A 50 13.00 8.58 8.55
C THR A 50 13.67 9.91 8.19
N ARG A 51 14.14 10.63 9.23
CA ARG A 51 15.00 11.78 8.99
C ARG A 51 16.30 11.31 8.37
N ASP A 52 16.91 12.16 7.55
CA ASP A 52 18.14 11.82 6.83
C ASP A 52 19.33 11.52 7.76
N ASP A 53 19.36 12.12 8.97
CA ASP A 53 20.41 11.90 9.95
C ASP A 53 20.07 10.80 10.98
N PHE A 54 18.96 10.09 10.80
CA PHE A 54 18.48 9.12 11.79
C PHE A 54 19.51 8.02 12.09
N ALA A 55 20.10 7.44 11.05
CA ALA A 55 21.06 6.35 11.23
C ALA A 55 22.34 6.80 11.94
N GLN A 56 22.76 8.04 11.73
CA GLN A 56 23.92 8.60 12.39
C GLN A 56 23.69 8.87 13.87
N LYS A 57 22.51 9.38 14.20
CA LYS A 57 22.15 9.74 15.58
C LYS A 57 21.66 8.56 16.40
N ASN A 58 21.11 7.53 15.74
CA ASN A 58 20.50 6.38 16.39
C ASN A 58 20.91 5.08 15.71
N PRO A 59 22.21 4.69 15.75
CA PRO A 59 22.67 3.53 14.98
C PRO A 59 22.03 2.22 15.40
N GLU A 60 21.79 2.01 16.70
CA GLU A 60 21.13 0.79 17.16
C GLU A 60 19.69 0.69 16.70
N ARG A 61 18.95 1.80 16.78
CA ARG A 61 17.58 1.85 16.31
C ARG A 61 17.48 1.66 14.80
N ALA A 62 18.46 2.22 14.07
CA ALA A 62 18.51 2.06 12.63
C ALA A 62 18.66 0.58 12.23
N GLU A 63 19.54 -0.15 12.94
CA GLU A 63 19.70 -1.58 12.70
C GLU A 63 18.45 -2.38 13.06
N GLN A 64 17.80 -2.05 14.16
CA GLN A 64 16.54 -2.68 14.54
C GLN A 64 15.45 -2.42 13.50
N LEU A 65 15.39 -1.20 12.99
CA LEU A 65 14.42 -0.82 11.98
C LEU A 65 14.64 -1.57 10.66
N LYS A 66 15.90 -1.72 10.26
CA LYS A 66 16.26 -2.51 9.08
C LYS A 66 15.81 -3.96 9.23
N LYS A 67 16.00 -4.55 10.40
CA LYS A 67 15.54 -5.91 10.68
C LYS A 67 14.03 -6.01 10.61
N PHE A 68 13.32 -5.04 11.17
CA PHE A 68 11.87 -5.00 11.11
C PHE A 68 11.38 -4.94 9.66
N ILE A 69 11.97 -4.06 8.86
CA ILE A 69 11.59 -3.90 7.46
C ILE A 69 11.86 -5.19 6.68
N HIS A 70 13.01 -5.81 6.94
CA HIS A 70 13.36 -7.07 6.28
C HIS A 70 12.32 -8.17 6.60
N ILE A 71 11.93 -8.28 7.87
CA ILE A 71 10.89 -9.23 8.27
C ILE A 71 9.57 -8.91 7.59
N TYR A 72 9.20 -7.64 7.56
CA TYR A 72 7.98 -7.19 6.90
C TYR A 72 7.97 -7.60 5.43
N GLN A 73 9.09 -7.44 4.74
CA GLN A 73 9.21 -7.72 3.32
C GLN A 73 9.28 -9.21 2.98
N THR A 74 9.72 -10.04 3.91
CA THR A 74 10.00 -11.46 3.66
C THR A 74 9.08 -12.44 4.37
N SER A 75 8.33 -11.97 5.38
CA SER A 75 7.48 -12.86 6.18
C SER A 75 6.26 -13.34 5.40
N PRO A 76 6.05 -14.65 5.28
CA PRO A 76 4.83 -15.17 4.65
C PRO A 76 3.57 -14.81 5.44
N ASN A 77 3.67 -14.64 6.75
CA ASN A 77 2.51 -14.24 7.57
C ASN A 77 2.04 -12.83 7.23
N VAL A 78 2.97 -11.91 6.96
CA VAL A 78 2.62 -10.55 6.54
C VAL A 78 1.91 -10.60 5.18
N LYS A 79 2.43 -11.37 4.24
CA LYS A 79 1.82 -11.53 2.93
C LYS A 79 0.40 -12.09 3.04
N GLN A 80 0.20 -13.10 3.88
CA GLN A 80 -1.12 -13.67 4.10
C GLN A 80 -2.09 -12.64 4.68
N MET A 81 -1.62 -11.84 5.64
CA MET A 81 -2.44 -10.81 6.25
C MET A 81 -2.82 -9.73 5.23
N LEU A 82 -1.89 -9.29 4.39
CA LEU A 82 -2.18 -8.31 3.35
C LEU A 82 -3.18 -8.85 2.33
N ASN A 83 -3.05 -10.11 1.95
CA ASN A 83 -4.01 -10.75 1.05
C ASN A 83 -5.41 -10.80 1.66
N LYS A 84 -5.48 -11.08 2.95
CA LYS A 84 -6.77 -11.18 3.66
C LYS A 84 -7.42 -9.82 3.87
N GLU A 85 -6.63 -8.84 4.34
CA GLU A 85 -7.17 -7.55 4.75
C GLU A 85 -7.36 -6.57 3.58
N ILE A 86 -6.45 -6.59 2.61
CA ILE A 86 -6.51 -5.67 1.47
C ILE A 86 -7.11 -6.33 0.24
N GLY A 87 -6.75 -7.59 -0.01
CA GLY A 87 -7.18 -8.33 -1.19
C GLY A 87 -5.98 -8.78 -2.01
N GLU A 88 -6.00 -10.03 -2.44
CA GLU A 88 -4.86 -10.67 -3.09
C GLU A 88 -4.38 -9.93 -4.34
N LYS A 89 -5.29 -9.32 -5.09
CA LYS A 89 -4.97 -8.62 -6.33
C LYS A 89 -4.95 -7.10 -6.16
N LEU A 90 -5.08 -6.60 -4.93
CA LEU A 90 -5.26 -5.18 -4.67
C LEU A 90 -4.05 -4.54 -4.00
N TRP A 91 -2.96 -5.28 -3.83
CA TRP A 91 -1.69 -4.75 -3.33
C TRP A 91 -0.54 -5.40 -4.08
N PHE A 92 0.58 -4.68 -4.15
CA PHE A 92 1.79 -5.15 -4.81
C PHE A 92 3.00 -4.70 -4.02
N SER A 93 4.01 -5.59 -3.92
CA SER A 93 5.26 -5.22 -3.26
C SER A 93 6.00 -4.18 -4.10
N GLY A 94 6.43 -3.11 -3.45
CA GLY A 94 7.25 -2.07 -4.07
C GLY A 94 8.74 -2.33 -3.96
N TRP A 95 9.13 -3.50 -3.49
CA TRP A 95 10.54 -3.89 -3.35
C TRP A 95 10.86 -5.05 -4.26
N ILE A 96 12.15 -5.19 -4.56
CA ILE A 96 12.65 -6.33 -5.33
C ILE A 96 12.85 -7.49 -4.37
N SER A 97 12.20 -8.58 -4.66
CA SER A 97 12.32 -9.80 -3.84
C SER A 97 13.52 -10.64 -4.25
#